data_833708addfc6515b99ac521e492da9bb
#
_entry.id   833708addfc6515b99ac521e492da9bb
#
_cell.length_a   1.000
_cell.length_b   1.000
_cell.length_c   1.000
_cell.angle_alpha   90.00
_cell.angle_beta   90.00
_cell.angle_gamma   90.00
#
_symmetry.space_group_name_H-M   'P 1'
#
loop_
_entity.id
_entity.type
_entity.pdbx_description
1 polymer ?
#
loop_
_entity_poly.entity_id
_entity_poly.type
_entity_poly.pdbx_seq_one_letter_code
_entity_poly.pdbx_strand_id
1 'polypeptide(L)'
;MNHLMKLIQINHSFQKSVNLQLDLDNYERIGSYIPTRSSIAILKRYWNIVSGKSGESASVLIGPYGKGKSHLLLVLLALLHGSMNQNQVILEKIEKIDPQLTDEIRQWIKQENKYLPVLVNSVPGKDLNQSFIYALQEALNREELRDLAPADYYSEAIKVIEKWKKEYPETYVAFEKMAEQAGYVM
;
A
#
# COMPACT_ATOMS: atom_id res chain seq x y z
N MET A 1 37.89 23.48 -11.75
CA MET A 1 37.05 22.45 -11.18
C MET A 1 35.52 22.73 -11.20
N ASN A 2 35.07 23.92 -11.57
CA ASN A 2 33.65 24.31 -11.49
C ASN A 2 32.81 24.06 -12.77
N HIS A 3 33.35 23.53 -13.86
CA HIS A 3 32.59 23.33 -15.11
C HIS A 3 31.73 22.06 -15.12
N LEU A 4 32.16 20.98 -14.46
CA LEU A 4 31.41 19.72 -14.41
C LEU A 4 30.14 19.82 -13.54
N MET A 5 30.17 20.60 -12.47
CA MET A 5 28.98 20.79 -11.60
C MET A 5 27.84 21.53 -12.31
N LYS A 6 28.10 22.28 -13.40
CA LYS A 6 27.05 22.93 -14.20
C LYS A 6 26.38 21.98 -15.19
N LEU A 7 27.02 20.85 -15.48
CA LEU A 7 26.55 19.84 -16.44
C LEU A 7 25.89 18.64 -15.77
N ILE A 8 26.05 18.48 -14.43
CA ILE A 8 25.51 17.36 -13.67
C ILE A 8 24.41 17.88 -12.77
N GLN A 9 23.16 17.51 -13.06
CA GLN A 9 22.04 17.72 -12.16
C GLN A 9 21.82 16.47 -11.33
N ILE A 10 21.82 16.62 -10.01
CA ILE A 10 21.48 15.54 -9.08
C ILE A 10 19.95 15.46 -9.01
N ASN A 11 19.40 14.33 -9.41
CA ASN A 11 17.99 14.09 -9.22
C ASN A 11 17.73 13.65 -7.75
N HIS A 12 17.22 14.56 -6.95
CA HIS A 12 16.95 14.35 -5.53
C HIS A 12 15.87 13.29 -5.26
N SER A 13 15.06 12.93 -6.25
CA SER A 13 14.02 11.88 -6.12
C SER A 13 14.61 10.50 -5.82
N PHE A 14 15.89 10.27 -6.16
CA PHE A 14 16.58 8.99 -5.88
C PHE A 14 17.33 8.95 -4.55
N GLN A 15 17.40 10.05 -3.81
CA GLN A 15 18.16 10.12 -2.55
C GLN A 15 17.43 9.50 -1.36
N LYS A 16 16.11 9.31 -1.44
CA LYS A 16 15.30 8.74 -0.34
C LYS A 16 14.89 7.32 -0.67
N SER A 17 14.91 6.44 0.34
CA SER A 17 14.34 5.10 0.22
C SER A 17 12.83 5.18 -0.07
N VAL A 18 12.30 4.22 -0.82
CA VAL A 18 10.87 4.11 -1.08
C VAL A 18 10.18 3.51 0.13
N ASN A 19 9.16 4.20 0.64
CA ASN A 19 8.23 3.68 1.63
C ASN A 19 6.87 3.48 0.97
N LEU A 20 6.42 2.23 0.85
CA LEU A 20 5.19 1.90 0.13
C LEU A 20 3.95 2.60 0.71
N GLN A 21 3.87 2.74 2.04
CA GLN A 21 2.72 3.39 2.68
C GLN A 21 2.67 4.90 2.44
N LEU A 22 3.83 5.56 2.46
CA LEU A 22 3.91 7.02 2.31
C LEU A 22 3.96 7.47 0.84
N ASP A 23 4.47 6.60 -0.03
CA ASP A 23 4.73 6.94 -1.43
C ASP A 23 3.64 6.41 -2.39
N LEU A 24 2.61 5.68 -1.90
CA LEU A 24 1.61 5.04 -2.76
C LEU A 24 0.91 6.01 -3.71
N ASP A 25 0.62 7.22 -3.24
CA ASP A 25 -0.04 8.27 -4.02
C ASP A 25 0.93 9.35 -4.52
N ASN A 26 2.24 9.10 -4.39
CA ASN A 26 3.26 10.01 -4.89
C ASN A 26 3.62 9.71 -6.35
N TYR A 27 2.81 10.22 -7.28
CA TYR A 27 2.93 9.94 -8.71
C TYR A 27 4.19 10.53 -9.35
N GLU A 28 4.78 11.59 -8.79
CA GLU A 28 6.09 12.09 -9.20
C GLU A 28 7.17 11.03 -8.93
N ARG A 29 7.13 10.43 -7.75
CA ARG A 29 8.06 9.37 -7.37
C ARG A 29 7.85 8.10 -8.18
N ILE A 30 6.61 7.69 -8.41
CA ILE A 30 6.25 6.58 -9.30
C ILE A 30 6.78 6.84 -10.70
N GLY A 31 6.52 8.03 -11.24
CA GLY A 31 7.00 8.46 -12.55
C GLY A 31 8.53 8.57 -12.65
N SER A 32 9.25 8.74 -11.54
CA SER A 32 10.71 8.78 -11.54
C SER A 32 11.35 7.39 -11.73
N TYR A 33 10.58 6.29 -11.62
CA TYR A 33 11.09 4.94 -11.83
C TYR A 33 11.75 4.78 -13.21
N ILE A 34 12.91 4.12 -13.23
CA ILE A 34 13.64 3.80 -14.46
C ILE A 34 13.46 2.31 -14.76
N PRO A 35 12.55 1.94 -15.67
CA PRO A 35 12.34 0.55 -16.04
C PRO A 35 13.54 0.01 -16.81
N THR A 36 13.88 -1.23 -16.51
CA THR A 36 14.86 -2.03 -17.25
C THR A 36 14.17 -3.27 -17.82
N ARG A 37 14.75 -3.94 -18.81
CA ARG A 37 14.20 -5.20 -19.35
C ARG A 37 13.94 -6.23 -18.26
N SER A 38 14.87 -6.38 -17.31
CA SER A 38 14.73 -7.32 -16.20
C SER A 38 13.60 -6.93 -15.25
N SER A 39 13.48 -5.66 -14.90
CA SER A 39 12.40 -5.20 -14.00
C SER A 39 11.03 -5.27 -14.66
N ILE A 40 10.94 -5.04 -15.98
CA ILE A 40 9.68 -5.18 -16.72
C ILE A 40 9.28 -6.65 -16.83
N ALA A 41 10.22 -7.58 -16.99
CA ALA A 41 9.91 -9.01 -16.96
C ALA A 41 9.32 -9.44 -15.60
N ILE A 42 9.86 -8.92 -14.50
CA ILE A 42 9.30 -9.15 -13.16
C ILE A 42 7.91 -8.49 -13.02
N LEU A 43 7.75 -7.25 -13.47
CA LEU A 43 6.47 -6.55 -13.46
C LEU A 43 5.40 -7.32 -14.23
N LYS A 44 5.73 -7.83 -15.43
CA LYS A 44 4.84 -8.65 -16.27
C LYS A 44 4.42 -9.93 -15.56
N ARG A 45 5.34 -10.60 -14.86
CA ARG A 45 5.01 -11.78 -14.07
C ARG A 45 3.99 -11.45 -12.97
N TYR A 46 4.24 -10.40 -12.19
CA TYR A 46 3.29 -9.96 -11.15
C TYR A 46 1.95 -9.52 -11.76
N TRP A 47 1.99 -8.80 -12.88
CA TRP A 47 0.80 -8.41 -13.61
C TRP A 47 -0.06 -9.62 -14.03
N ASN A 48 0.56 -10.67 -14.53
CA ASN A 48 -0.14 -11.90 -14.91
C ASN A 48 -0.76 -12.61 -13.69
N ILE A 49 -0.10 -12.59 -12.54
CA ILE A 49 -0.65 -13.14 -11.29
C ILE A 49 -1.91 -12.36 -10.90
N VAL A 50 -1.81 -11.04 -10.80
CA VAL A 50 -2.90 -10.18 -10.33
C VAL A 50 -4.07 -10.14 -11.34
N SER A 51 -3.79 -10.16 -12.64
CA SER A 51 -4.82 -10.19 -13.68
C SER A 51 -5.49 -11.57 -13.88
N GLY A 52 -5.13 -12.58 -13.05
CA GLY A 52 -5.70 -13.92 -13.12
C GLY A 52 -5.22 -14.76 -14.31
N LYS A 53 -4.19 -14.31 -15.03
CA LYS A 53 -3.58 -15.05 -16.15
C LYS A 53 -2.60 -16.15 -15.69
N SER A 54 -2.23 -16.15 -14.43
CA SER A 54 -1.36 -17.14 -13.79
C SER A 54 -2.15 -17.89 -12.71
N GLY A 55 -1.87 -19.18 -12.53
CA GLY A 55 -2.41 -19.95 -11.39
C GLY A 55 -1.70 -19.66 -10.07
N GLU A 56 -0.68 -18.79 -10.05
CA GLU A 56 0.01 -18.40 -8.84
C GLU A 56 -0.84 -17.40 -8.03
N SER A 57 -0.96 -17.61 -6.72
CA SER A 57 -1.70 -16.70 -5.81
C SER A 57 -0.79 -15.95 -4.84
N ALA A 58 0.49 -16.33 -4.75
CA ALA A 58 1.46 -15.70 -3.87
C ALA A 58 2.84 -15.64 -4.54
N SER A 59 3.61 -14.62 -4.21
CA SER A 59 4.96 -14.47 -4.74
C SER A 59 5.86 -13.74 -3.74
N VAL A 60 7.15 -14.09 -3.75
CA VAL A 60 8.17 -13.47 -2.90
C VAL A 60 9.22 -12.79 -3.79
N LEU A 61 9.44 -11.49 -3.57
CA LEU A 61 10.47 -10.72 -4.26
C LEU A 61 11.74 -10.64 -3.43
N ILE A 62 12.74 -11.43 -3.80
CA ILE A 62 14.04 -11.52 -3.12
C ILE A 62 15.11 -10.81 -3.96
N GLY A 63 16.04 -10.15 -3.30
CA GLY A 63 17.19 -9.53 -3.95
C GLY A 63 17.96 -8.60 -3.02
N PRO A 64 19.20 -8.18 -3.40
CA PRO A 64 20.02 -7.29 -2.60
C PRO A 64 19.35 -5.95 -2.28
N TYR A 65 19.79 -5.32 -1.20
CA TYR A 65 19.37 -3.96 -0.86
C TYR A 65 19.75 -2.98 -1.98
N GLY A 66 18.94 -1.93 -2.16
CA GLY A 66 19.22 -0.87 -3.16
C GLY A 66 18.92 -1.24 -4.63
N LYS A 67 18.43 -2.44 -4.93
CA LYS A 67 18.10 -2.86 -6.31
C LYS A 67 16.70 -2.45 -6.82
N GLY A 68 16.05 -1.52 -6.14
CA GLY A 68 14.78 -0.95 -6.59
C GLY A 68 13.54 -1.82 -6.39
N LYS A 69 13.58 -2.88 -5.55
CA LYS A 69 12.44 -3.77 -5.28
C LYS A 69 11.20 -3.02 -4.81
N SER A 70 11.35 -2.18 -3.80
CA SER A 70 10.23 -1.38 -3.27
C SER A 70 9.68 -0.41 -4.31
N HIS A 71 10.53 0.17 -5.17
CA HIS A 71 10.10 1.06 -6.24
C HIS A 71 9.33 0.32 -7.33
N LEU A 72 9.77 -0.92 -7.69
CA LEU A 72 9.03 -1.78 -8.61
C LEU A 72 7.65 -2.15 -8.05
N LEU A 73 7.56 -2.50 -6.75
CA LEU A 73 6.28 -2.77 -6.10
C LEU A 73 5.39 -1.53 -6.05
N LEU A 74 5.97 -0.35 -5.79
CA LEU A 74 5.24 0.91 -5.81
C LEU A 74 4.63 1.17 -7.20
N VAL A 75 5.39 0.93 -8.26
CA VAL A 75 4.89 1.02 -9.64
C VAL A 75 3.75 0.03 -9.89
N LEU A 76 3.91 -1.23 -9.50
CA LEU A 76 2.85 -2.24 -9.65
C LEU A 76 1.57 -1.81 -8.94
N LEU A 77 1.67 -1.38 -7.69
CA LEU A 77 0.52 -0.93 -6.91
C LEU A 77 -0.16 0.28 -7.56
N ALA A 78 0.61 1.26 -8.04
CA ALA A 78 0.07 2.43 -8.73
C ALA A 78 -0.68 2.06 -10.02
N LEU A 79 -0.19 1.09 -10.77
CA LEU A 79 -0.85 0.59 -11.99
C LEU A 79 -2.16 -0.15 -11.69
N LEU A 80 -2.27 -0.80 -10.52
CA LEU A 80 -3.46 -1.56 -10.10
C LEU A 80 -4.55 -0.69 -9.47
N HIS A 81 -4.17 0.45 -8.91
CA HIS A 81 -5.03 1.31 -8.12
C HIS A 81 -5.30 2.66 -8.80
N GLY A 82 -4.30 3.24 -9.46
CA GLY A 82 -4.35 4.59 -10.00
C GLY A 82 -5.09 4.73 -11.32
N SER A 83 -5.47 5.96 -11.64
CA SER A 83 -6.10 6.33 -12.91
C SER A 83 -5.08 6.40 -14.07
N MET A 84 -5.61 6.51 -15.31
CA MET A 84 -4.79 6.65 -16.52
C MET A 84 -3.90 7.89 -16.46
N ASN A 85 -4.46 9.05 -16.05
CA ASN A 85 -3.71 10.31 -15.98
C ASN A 85 -2.58 10.24 -14.96
N GLN A 86 -2.82 9.62 -13.81
CA GLN A 86 -1.83 9.45 -12.75
C GLN A 86 -0.65 8.58 -13.19
N ASN A 87 -0.92 7.56 -14.02
CA ASN A 87 0.07 6.59 -14.46
C ASN A 87 0.70 6.91 -15.82
N GLN A 88 0.34 8.02 -16.47
CA GLN A 88 0.78 8.33 -17.83
C GLN A 88 2.30 8.27 -18.00
N VAL A 89 3.05 8.95 -17.12
CA VAL A 89 4.52 9.02 -17.22
C VAL A 89 5.18 7.64 -17.13
N ILE A 90 4.71 6.79 -16.22
CA ILE A 90 5.28 5.46 -16.06
C ILE A 90 4.87 4.52 -17.20
N LEU A 91 3.64 4.63 -17.70
CA LEU A 91 3.17 3.86 -18.85
C LEU A 91 3.98 4.16 -20.11
N GLU A 92 4.28 5.43 -20.40
CA GLU A 92 5.14 5.83 -21.53
C GLU A 92 6.56 5.26 -21.44
N LYS A 93 7.08 5.09 -20.22
CA LYS A 93 8.39 4.47 -19.99
C LYS A 93 8.35 2.96 -20.17
N ILE A 94 7.28 2.28 -19.73
CA ILE A 94 7.11 0.84 -19.90
C ILE A 94 6.90 0.51 -21.38
N GLU A 95 6.12 1.31 -22.09
CA GLU A 95 5.81 1.15 -23.52
C GLU A 95 7.06 1.06 -24.40
N LYS A 96 8.11 1.82 -24.07
CA LYS A 96 9.39 1.77 -24.79
C LYS A 96 10.10 0.42 -24.67
N ILE A 97 9.71 -0.43 -23.71
CA ILE A 97 10.35 -1.73 -23.44
C ILE A 97 9.40 -2.89 -23.79
N ASP A 98 8.14 -2.81 -23.36
CA ASP A 98 7.10 -3.82 -23.62
C ASP A 98 5.76 -3.13 -23.94
N PRO A 99 5.53 -2.81 -25.23
CA PRO A 99 4.28 -2.19 -25.68
C PRO A 99 3.05 -3.06 -25.38
N GLN A 100 3.18 -4.39 -25.52
CA GLN A 100 2.07 -5.31 -25.29
C GLN A 100 1.60 -5.27 -23.82
N LEU A 101 2.53 -5.32 -22.86
CA LEU A 101 2.20 -5.20 -21.45
C LEU A 101 1.53 -3.85 -21.17
N THR A 102 2.01 -2.77 -21.80
CA THR A 102 1.43 -1.43 -21.63
C THR A 102 -0.01 -1.37 -22.13
N ASP A 103 -0.31 -1.97 -23.27
CA ASP A 103 -1.67 -2.01 -23.81
C ASP A 103 -2.62 -2.83 -22.91
N GLU A 104 -2.15 -3.96 -22.37
CA GLU A 104 -2.91 -4.74 -21.39
C GLU A 104 -3.23 -3.92 -20.13
N ILE A 105 -2.25 -3.18 -19.59
CA ILE A 105 -2.45 -2.32 -18.43
C ILE A 105 -3.43 -1.18 -18.74
N ARG A 106 -3.28 -0.52 -19.90
CA ARG A 106 -4.19 0.54 -20.34
C ARG A 106 -5.63 0.04 -20.47
N GLN A 107 -5.82 -1.15 -21.03
CA GLN A 107 -7.15 -1.77 -21.14
C GLN A 107 -7.75 -2.05 -19.75
N TRP A 108 -6.95 -2.58 -18.84
CA TRP A 108 -7.34 -2.80 -17.44
C TRP A 108 -7.84 -1.54 -16.76
N ILE A 109 -7.05 -0.46 -16.84
CA ILE A 109 -7.42 0.83 -16.24
C ILE A 109 -8.68 1.42 -16.89
N LYS A 110 -8.85 1.29 -18.23
CA LYS A 110 -10.04 1.76 -18.96
C LYS A 110 -11.32 1.03 -18.57
N GLN A 111 -11.21 -0.22 -18.13
CA GLN A 111 -12.36 -1.01 -17.65
C GLN A 111 -12.74 -0.64 -16.20
N GLU A 112 -12.12 0.39 -15.62
CA GLU A 112 -12.32 0.82 -14.25
C GLU A 112 -12.03 -0.26 -13.20
N ASN A 113 -11.29 -1.30 -13.59
CA ASN A 113 -10.82 -2.32 -12.68
C ASN A 113 -9.81 -1.69 -11.70
N LYS A 114 -10.08 -1.85 -10.42
CA LYS A 114 -9.21 -1.35 -9.36
C LYS A 114 -9.05 -2.41 -8.29
N TYR A 115 -7.86 -2.44 -7.72
CA TYR A 115 -7.57 -3.20 -6.52
C TYR A 115 -7.35 -2.25 -5.34
N LEU A 116 -7.79 -2.67 -4.17
CA LEU A 116 -7.45 -2.00 -2.92
C LEU A 116 -6.09 -2.53 -2.43
N PRO A 117 -5.01 -1.73 -2.47
CA PRO A 117 -3.73 -2.15 -1.95
C PRO A 117 -3.76 -2.21 -0.42
N VAL A 118 -3.60 -3.40 0.14
CA VAL A 118 -3.50 -3.61 1.59
C VAL A 118 -2.04 -3.88 1.95
N LEU A 119 -1.39 -2.91 2.62
CA LEU A 119 0.03 -2.94 2.95
C LEU A 119 0.23 -3.42 4.38
N VAL A 120 0.49 -4.70 4.55
CA VAL A 120 0.68 -5.32 5.87
C VAL A 120 2.14 -5.18 6.30
N ASN A 121 2.37 -4.40 7.36
CA ASN A 121 3.68 -4.30 8.00
C ASN A 121 3.69 -5.08 9.31
N SER A 122 4.85 -5.63 9.64
CA SER A 122 5.07 -6.21 10.96
C SER A 122 5.05 -5.09 12.01
N VAL A 123 4.06 -5.12 12.90
CA VAL A 123 3.97 -4.21 14.04
C VAL A 123 4.44 -4.95 15.29
N PRO A 124 5.46 -4.45 16.01
CA PRO A 124 5.90 -5.09 17.25
C PRO A 124 4.75 -5.26 18.25
N GLY A 125 4.63 -6.45 18.81
CA GLY A 125 3.59 -6.76 19.80
C GLY A 125 2.21 -7.12 19.24
N LYS A 126 2.00 -7.10 17.91
CA LYS A 126 0.77 -7.57 17.26
C LYS A 126 1.01 -8.90 16.55
N ASP A 127 0.01 -9.78 16.58
CA ASP A 127 0.01 -10.97 15.76
C ASP A 127 -0.30 -10.65 14.28
N LEU A 128 -0.19 -11.66 13.42
CA LEU A 128 -0.41 -11.49 11.97
C LEU A 128 -1.85 -11.07 11.66
N ASN A 129 -2.84 -11.62 12.36
CA ASN A 129 -4.25 -11.32 12.12
C ASN A 129 -4.56 -9.88 12.48
N GLN A 130 -4.09 -9.41 13.64
CA GLN A 130 -4.22 -8.02 14.07
C GLN A 130 -3.54 -7.06 13.09
N SER A 131 -2.34 -7.41 12.61
CA SER A 131 -1.61 -6.60 11.63
C SER A 131 -2.36 -6.52 10.29
N PHE A 132 -2.99 -7.62 9.87
CA PHE A 132 -3.79 -7.67 8.64
C PHE A 132 -5.08 -6.83 8.77
N ILE A 133 -5.83 -6.99 9.86
CA ILE A 133 -7.07 -6.22 10.10
C ILE A 133 -6.75 -4.72 10.14
N TYR A 134 -5.70 -4.34 10.84
CA TYR A 134 -5.26 -2.95 10.90
C TYR A 134 -4.90 -2.40 9.52
N ALA A 135 -4.12 -3.14 8.73
CA ALA A 135 -3.73 -2.74 7.38
C ALA A 135 -4.94 -2.62 6.44
N LEU A 136 -5.93 -3.51 6.57
CA LEU A 136 -7.18 -3.44 5.81
C LEU A 136 -8.00 -2.20 6.18
N GLN A 137 -8.14 -1.91 7.47
CA GLN A 137 -8.83 -0.71 7.93
C GLN A 137 -8.15 0.57 7.42
N GLU A 138 -6.83 0.64 7.49
CA GLU A 138 -6.05 1.76 6.93
C GLU A 138 -6.27 1.92 5.42
N ALA A 139 -6.28 0.81 4.67
CA ALA A 139 -6.53 0.83 3.24
C ALA A 139 -7.94 1.32 2.90
N LEU A 140 -8.97 0.84 3.61
CA LEU A 140 -10.36 1.26 3.45
C LEU A 140 -10.57 2.74 3.85
N ASN A 141 -9.89 3.19 4.90
CA ASN A 141 -9.94 4.60 5.32
C ASN A 141 -9.36 5.53 4.25
N ARG A 142 -8.26 5.13 3.61
CA ARG A 142 -7.62 5.90 2.54
C ARG A 142 -8.51 6.07 1.32
N GLU A 143 -9.30 5.06 0.98
CA GLU A 143 -10.24 5.07 -0.15
C GLU A 143 -11.63 5.58 0.22
N GLU A 144 -11.83 6.13 1.41
CA GLU A 144 -13.14 6.60 1.92
C GLU A 144 -14.20 5.50 1.98
N LEU A 145 -13.77 4.23 2.07
CA LEU A 145 -14.62 3.04 2.13
C LEU A 145 -14.80 2.51 3.56
N ARG A 146 -14.84 3.40 4.54
CA ARG A 146 -14.91 3.05 5.98
C ARG A 146 -16.09 2.16 6.33
N ASP A 147 -17.21 2.35 5.66
CA ASP A 147 -18.43 1.58 5.92
C ASP A 147 -18.29 0.09 5.55
N LEU A 148 -17.27 -0.25 4.72
CA LEU A 148 -16.94 -1.62 4.36
C LEU A 148 -15.91 -2.25 5.31
N ALA A 149 -15.36 -1.47 6.25
CA ALA A 149 -14.36 -1.99 7.18
C ALA A 149 -14.99 -3.08 8.07
N PRO A 150 -14.33 -4.25 8.22
CA PRO A 150 -14.80 -5.24 9.16
C PRO A 150 -14.80 -4.63 10.56
N ALA A 151 -15.88 -4.86 11.31
CA ALA A 151 -15.94 -4.51 12.71
C ALA A 151 -14.82 -5.30 13.42
N ASP A 152 -13.84 -4.60 13.97
CA ASP A 152 -12.90 -5.26 14.85
C ASP A 152 -13.50 -5.41 16.24
N TYR A 153 -13.07 -6.43 16.98
CA TYR A 153 -13.54 -6.69 18.33
C TYR A 153 -13.32 -5.49 19.27
N TYR A 154 -12.29 -4.70 19.01
CA TYR A 154 -11.95 -3.51 19.81
C TYR A 154 -12.91 -2.36 19.54
N SER A 155 -13.25 -2.11 18.28
CA SER A 155 -14.24 -1.08 17.91
C SER A 155 -15.62 -1.39 18.47
N GLU A 156 -16.03 -2.66 18.43
CA GLU A 156 -17.28 -3.10 19.05
C GLU A 156 -17.22 -2.99 20.58
N ALA A 157 -16.12 -3.40 21.20
CA ALA A 157 -15.93 -3.26 22.65
C ALA A 157 -15.95 -1.79 23.08
N ILE A 158 -15.30 -0.89 22.32
CA ILE A 158 -15.32 0.55 22.59
C ILE A 158 -16.74 1.09 22.51
N LYS A 159 -17.52 0.75 21.47
CA LYS A 159 -18.91 1.16 21.35
C LYS A 159 -19.76 0.70 22.53
N VAL A 160 -19.56 -0.53 23.00
CA VAL A 160 -20.24 -1.07 24.17
C VAL A 160 -19.86 -0.31 25.45
N ILE A 161 -18.58 -0.02 25.64
CA ILE A 161 -18.08 0.75 26.79
C ILE A 161 -18.62 2.18 26.76
N GLU A 162 -18.61 2.86 25.61
CA GLU A 162 -19.20 4.19 25.44
C GLU A 162 -20.70 4.19 25.72
N LYS A 163 -21.43 3.14 25.29
CA LYS A 163 -22.82 2.95 25.61
C LYS A 163 -23.03 2.80 27.12
N TRP A 164 -22.23 1.99 27.79
CA TRP A 164 -22.31 1.85 29.25
C TRP A 164 -22.05 3.16 29.97
N LYS A 165 -21.04 3.91 29.54
CA LYS A 165 -20.73 5.23 30.10
C LYS A 165 -21.91 6.19 30.01
N LYS A 166 -22.70 6.13 28.94
CA LYS A 166 -23.82 7.02 28.68
C LYS A 166 -25.14 6.52 29.26
N GLU A 167 -25.45 5.23 29.10
CA GLU A 167 -26.78 4.67 29.41
C GLU A 167 -26.79 3.88 30.72
N TYR A 168 -25.63 3.36 31.15
CA TYR A 168 -25.49 2.48 32.33
C TYR A 168 -24.26 2.88 33.17
N PRO A 169 -24.24 4.09 33.78
CA PRO A 169 -23.07 4.61 34.46
C PRO A 169 -22.57 3.73 35.61
N GLU A 170 -23.47 3.05 36.33
CA GLU A 170 -23.09 2.11 37.39
C GLU A 170 -22.30 0.91 36.85
N THR A 171 -22.71 0.37 35.71
CA THR A 171 -22.01 -0.72 35.01
C THR A 171 -20.63 -0.26 34.53
N TYR A 172 -20.53 0.96 34.01
CA TYR A 172 -19.27 1.54 33.59
C TYR A 172 -18.29 1.70 34.75
N VAL A 173 -18.73 2.23 35.90
CA VAL A 173 -17.90 2.37 37.10
C VAL A 173 -17.44 1.01 37.65
N ALA A 174 -18.29 -0.01 37.61
CA ALA A 174 -17.92 -1.38 38.00
C ALA A 174 -16.84 -1.95 37.07
N PHE A 175 -16.96 -1.74 35.75
CA PHE A 175 -15.99 -2.14 34.76
C PHE A 175 -14.63 -1.42 34.96
N GLU A 176 -14.65 -0.12 35.19
CA GLU A 176 -13.45 0.70 35.43
C GLU A 176 -12.65 0.19 36.67
N LYS A 177 -13.35 -0.10 37.78
CA LYS A 177 -12.74 -0.69 38.96
C LYS A 177 -12.14 -2.08 38.70
N MET A 178 -12.81 -2.92 37.91
CA MET A 178 -12.25 -4.23 37.53
C MET A 178 -10.99 -4.08 36.64
N ALA A 179 -10.98 -3.13 35.70
CA ALA A 179 -9.83 -2.86 34.83
C ALA A 179 -8.63 -2.37 35.66
N GLU A 180 -8.85 -1.45 36.59
CA GLU A 180 -7.80 -0.97 37.51
C GLU A 180 -7.24 -2.09 38.39
N GLN A 181 -8.09 -2.96 38.94
CA GLN A 181 -7.65 -4.13 39.72
C GLN A 181 -6.83 -5.12 38.89
N ALA A 182 -7.11 -5.22 37.60
CA ALA A 182 -6.35 -6.04 36.64
C ALA A 182 -5.06 -5.37 36.13
N GLY A 183 -4.76 -4.16 36.59
CA GLY A 183 -3.53 -3.42 36.23
C GLY A 183 -3.61 -2.66 34.90
N TYR A 184 -4.81 -2.46 34.37
CA TYR A 184 -5.02 -1.61 33.18
C TYR A 184 -5.36 -0.19 33.63
N VAL A 185 -4.61 0.79 33.13
CA VAL A 185 -4.93 2.21 33.29
C VAL A 185 -5.77 2.63 32.08
N MET A 186 -6.97 3.13 32.35
CA MET A 186 -7.87 3.64 31.29
C MET A 186 -7.72 5.13 31.08
#